data_3bfb9240e8e7386ac6ffa722982fb3b9
#
_entry.id   3bfb9240e8e7386ac6ffa722982fb3b9
#
_cell.length_a   1.000
_cell.length_b   1.000
_cell.length_c   1.000
_cell.angle_alpha   90.00
_cell.angle_beta   90.00
_cell.angle_gamma   90.00
#
_symmetry.space_group_name_H-M   'P 1'
#
loop_
_entity.id
_entity.type
_entity.pdbx_description
1 polymer ?
#
loop_
_entity_poly.entity_id
_entity_poly.type
_entity_poly.pdbx_seq_one_letter_code
_entity_poly.pdbx_strand_id
1 'polypeptide(L)'
;MYKRQKEYFDKFQKKYGTETEYHGAEAYAAMYVVADALKRAKSITPKDVRDALAKTDMKTAFGPVKFVSYGKKTQQNKLDTYLVQWQKGDLEAVWPKGVATKKYIYPTPPWDKRK
;
A
#
# COMPACT_ATOMS: atom_id res chain seq x y z
N MET A 1 9.58 -2.77 7.36
CA MET A 1 9.04 -1.53 6.74
C MET A 1 9.94 -1.11 5.59
N TYR A 2 9.39 -0.87 4.39
CA TYR A 2 10.20 -0.43 3.25
C TYR A 2 10.70 1.00 3.48
N LYS A 3 11.94 1.30 3.05
CA LYS A 3 12.57 2.63 3.22
C LYS A 3 11.68 3.80 2.78
N ARG A 4 10.95 3.65 1.66
CA ARG A 4 10.04 4.69 1.15
C ARG A 4 8.77 4.87 1.99
N GLN A 5 8.29 3.82 2.66
CA GLN A 5 7.19 3.94 3.61
C GLN A 5 7.60 4.81 4.80
N LYS A 6 8.76 4.48 5.40
CA LYS A 6 9.26 5.27 6.54
C LYS A 6 9.44 6.74 6.16
N GLU A 7 10.03 7.02 5.01
CA GLU A 7 10.21 8.40 4.52
C GLU A 7 8.88 9.15 4.37
N TYR A 8 7.85 8.49 3.86
CA TYR A 8 6.51 9.08 3.75
C TYR A 8 5.92 9.39 5.13
N PHE A 9 5.95 8.42 6.07
CA PHE A 9 5.43 8.60 7.42
C PHE A 9 6.15 9.75 8.16
N ASP A 10 7.47 9.77 8.13
CA ASP A 10 8.27 10.81 8.78
C ASP A 10 7.95 12.21 8.22
N LYS A 11 7.83 12.33 6.89
CA LYS A 11 7.46 13.60 6.23
C LYS A 11 6.04 14.03 6.56
N PHE A 12 5.10 13.09 6.60
CA PHE A 12 3.70 13.37 6.91
C PHE A 12 3.57 13.87 8.35
N GLN A 13 4.13 13.15 9.31
CA GLN A 13 4.11 13.52 10.71
C GLN A 13 4.79 14.87 10.96
N LYS A 14 5.95 15.11 10.32
CA LYS A 14 6.65 16.41 10.42
C LYS A 14 5.79 17.56 9.89
N LYS A 15 5.03 17.34 8.81
CA LYS A 15 4.25 18.41 8.17
C LYS A 15 2.92 18.67 8.88
N TYR A 16 2.26 17.63 9.37
CA TYR A 16 0.88 17.73 9.87
C TYR A 16 0.74 17.52 11.37
N GLY A 17 1.80 17.11 12.08
CA GLY A 17 1.79 16.89 13.52
C GLY A 17 0.99 15.69 13.99
N THR A 18 0.57 14.81 13.06
CA THR A 18 -0.22 13.61 13.34
C THR A 18 0.27 12.43 12.51
N GLU A 19 -0.08 11.24 12.94
CA GLU A 19 0.19 10.03 12.18
C GLU A 19 -0.71 9.95 10.93
N THR A 20 -0.19 9.31 9.89
CA THR A 20 -0.95 9.00 8.69
C THR A 20 -1.50 7.59 8.77
N GLU A 21 -2.50 7.32 7.97
CA GLU A 21 -3.10 6.00 7.81
C GLU A 21 -2.89 5.46 6.38
N TYR A 22 -3.37 4.24 6.13
CA TYR A 22 -3.11 3.57 4.86
C TYR A 22 -3.72 4.28 3.64
N HIS A 23 -4.89 4.91 3.77
CA HIS A 23 -5.49 5.68 2.66
C HIS A 23 -4.61 6.87 2.24
N GLY A 24 -3.97 7.54 3.20
CA GLY A 24 -3.01 8.60 2.90
C GLY A 24 -1.81 8.08 2.13
N ALA A 25 -1.29 6.91 2.51
CA ALA A 25 -0.19 6.27 1.80
C ALA A 25 -0.59 5.80 0.40
N GLU A 26 -1.81 5.29 0.22
CA GLU A 26 -2.37 4.92 -1.09
C GLU A 26 -2.50 6.13 -2.01
N ALA A 27 -3.11 7.21 -1.53
CA ALA A 27 -3.26 8.45 -2.29
C ALA A 27 -1.90 9.04 -2.71
N TYR A 28 -0.94 9.07 -1.79
CA TYR A 28 0.42 9.49 -2.07
C TYR A 28 1.09 8.63 -3.16
N ALA A 29 0.95 7.31 -3.07
CA ALA A 29 1.48 6.38 -4.07
C ALA A 29 0.79 6.55 -5.44
N ALA A 30 -0.53 6.75 -5.46
CA ALA A 30 -1.30 6.96 -6.68
C ALA A 30 -0.84 8.20 -7.45
N MET A 31 -0.50 9.30 -6.75
CA MET A 31 0.03 10.51 -7.39
C MET A 31 1.37 10.26 -8.10
N TYR A 32 2.25 9.41 -7.54
CA TYR A 32 3.49 9.03 -8.22
C TYR A 32 3.24 8.17 -9.45
N VAL A 33 2.26 7.27 -9.40
CA VAL A 33 1.86 6.45 -10.56
C VAL A 33 1.33 7.33 -11.68
N VAL A 34 0.47 8.29 -11.36
CA VAL A 34 -0.08 9.25 -12.34
C VAL A 34 1.03 10.12 -12.95
N ALA A 35 1.90 10.67 -12.11
CA ALA A 35 3.01 11.51 -12.56
C ALA A 35 3.99 10.74 -13.47
N ASP A 36 4.31 9.49 -13.14
CA ASP A 36 5.14 8.62 -13.97
C ASP A 36 4.46 8.31 -15.30
N ALA A 37 3.17 7.98 -15.29
CA ALA A 37 2.42 7.69 -16.51
C ALA A 37 2.35 8.93 -17.43
N LEU A 38 2.09 10.11 -16.89
CA LEU A 38 2.09 11.37 -17.67
C LEU A 38 3.45 11.66 -18.31
N LYS A 39 4.55 11.40 -17.61
CA LYS A 39 5.91 11.55 -18.16
C LYS A 39 6.21 10.58 -19.32
N ARG A 40 5.62 9.39 -19.30
CA ARG A 40 5.82 8.34 -20.32
C ARG A 40 4.80 8.39 -21.45
N ALA A 41 3.67 9.06 -21.22
CA ALA A 41 2.61 9.19 -22.24
C ALA A 41 3.11 9.99 -23.45
N LYS A 42 2.68 9.60 -24.65
CA LYS A 42 3.00 10.31 -25.89
C LYS A 42 2.32 11.69 -25.96
N SER A 43 1.15 11.80 -25.36
CA SER A 43 0.38 13.01 -25.20
C SER A 43 -0.50 12.92 -23.96
N ILE A 44 -1.19 14.03 -23.63
CA ILE A 44 -2.15 14.09 -22.51
C ILE A 44 -3.56 13.58 -22.89
N THR A 45 -3.74 12.98 -24.06
CA THR A 45 -5.02 12.37 -24.41
C THR A 45 -5.35 11.21 -23.48
N PRO A 46 -6.63 10.97 -23.14
CA PRO A 46 -7.02 9.85 -22.27
C PRO A 46 -6.49 8.49 -22.74
N LYS A 47 -6.42 8.29 -24.06
CA LYS A 47 -5.89 7.07 -24.64
C LYS A 47 -4.40 6.89 -24.35
N ASP A 48 -3.59 7.91 -24.60
CA ASP A 48 -2.14 7.82 -24.41
C ASP A 48 -1.76 7.69 -22.93
N VAL A 49 -2.47 8.39 -22.05
CA VAL A 49 -2.28 8.28 -20.59
C VAL A 49 -2.68 6.88 -20.10
N ARG A 50 -3.82 6.34 -20.57
CA ARG A 50 -4.24 4.97 -20.24
C ARG A 50 -3.20 3.95 -20.71
N ASP A 51 -2.69 4.08 -21.91
CA ASP A 51 -1.70 3.15 -22.49
C ASP A 51 -0.35 3.24 -21.75
N ALA A 52 0.00 4.39 -21.21
CA ALA A 52 1.15 4.58 -20.33
C ALA A 52 0.90 3.97 -18.93
N LEU A 53 -0.28 4.17 -18.34
CA LEU A 53 -0.67 3.55 -17.07
C LEU A 53 -0.63 2.02 -17.13
N ALA A 54 -1.14 1.42 -18.22
CA ALA A 54 -1.15 -0.03 -18.41
C ALA A 54 0.28 -0.64 -18.39
N LYS A 55 1.31 0.15 -18.65
CA LYS A 55 2.73 -0.26 -18.64
C LYS A 55 3.45 0.09 -17.34
N THR A 56 2.73 0.52 -16.31
CA THR A 56 3.34 0.87 -15.02
C THR A 56 4.01 -0.36 -14.38
N ASP A 57 5.28 -0.20 -14.00
CA ASP A 57 6.07 -1.16 -13.23
C ASP A 57 7.03 -0.36 -12.33
N MET A 58 6.59 -0.04 -11.11
CA MET A 58 7.36 0.81 -10.19
C MET A 58 7.16 0.44 -8.73
N LYS A 59 8.12 0.83 -7.88
CA LYS A 59 8.01 0.71 -6.43
C LYS A 59 7.56 2.05 -5.83
N THR A 60 6.49 2.02 -5.05
CA THR A 60 5.94 3.18 -4.36
C THR A 60 6.11 3.07 -2.84
N ALA A 61 5.68 4.09 -2.10
CA ALA A 61 5.62 4.05 -0.63
C ALA A 61 4.60 3.01 -0.13
N PHE A 62 3.56 2.70 -0.92
CA PHE A 62 2.55 1.70 -0.58
C PHE A 62 2.93 0.27 -1.01
N GLY A 63 3.97 0.13 -1.84
CA GLY A 63 4.44 -1.16 -2.35
C GLY A 63 4.69 -1.15 -3.85
N PRO A 64 4.90 -2.31 -4.48
CA PRO A 64 5.06 -2.41 -5.92
C PRO A 64 3.73 -2.17 -6.63
N VAL A 65 3.78 -1.43 -7.74
CA VAL A 65 2.64 -1.22 -8.63
C VAL A 65 3.03 -1.74 -10.00
N LYS A 66 2.35 -2.81 -10.42
CA LYS A 66 2.53 -3.43 -11.73
C LYS A 66 1.21 -3.98 -12.23
N PHE A 67 0.71 -3.41 -13.31
CA PHE A 67 -0.55 -3.88 -13.88
C PHE A 67 -0.32 -5.12 -14.75
N VAL A 68 -0.98 -6.20 -14.35
CA VAL A 68 -0.90 -7.51 -15.00
C VAL A 68 -2.29 -8.05 -15.33
N SER A 69 -2.34 -9.03 -16.21
CA SER A 69 -3.55 -9.81 -16.49
C SER A 69 -3.42 -11.21 -15.91
N TYR A 70 -4.48 -11.71 -15.27
CA TYR A 70 -4.57 -13.10 -14.80
C TYR A 70 -6.00 -13.60 -14.82
N GLY A 71 -6.20 -14.81 -15.32
CA GLY A 71 -7.53 -15.36 -15.59
C GLY A 71 -8.32 -14.42 -16.51
N LYS A 72 -9.52 -14.05 -16.12
CA LYS A 72 -10.39 -13.12 -16.86
C LYS A 72 -10.17 -11.64 -16.47
N LYS A 73 -9.27 -11.34 -15.54
CA LYS A 73 -9.00 -9.99 -15.05
C LYS A 73 -7.84 -9.39 -15.81
N THR A 74 -7.99 -8.14 -16.22
CA THR A 74 -6.94 -7.37 -16.91
C THR A 74 -6.55 -6.14 -16.12
N GLN A 75 -5.33 -5.67 -16.28
CA GLN A 75 -4.82 -4.42 -15.68
C GLN A 75 -5.00 -4.36 -14.14
N GLN A 76 -4.69 -5.46 -13.48
CA GLN A 76 -4.79 -5.58 -12.03
C GLN A 76 -3.41 -5.40 -11.38
N ASN A 77 -3.35 -4.63 -10.29
CA ASN A 77 -2.19 -4.66 -9.41
C ASN A 77 -2.36 -5.84 -8.45
N LYS A 78 -1.76 -6.99 -8.80
CA LYS A 78 -1.86 -8.21 -8.02
C LYS A 78 -0.85 -8.16 -6.87
N LEU A 79 -1.35 -7.93 -5.66
CA LEU A 79 -0.57 -7.92 -4.42
C LEU A 79 -1.07 -9.00 -3.47
N ASP A 80 -0.17 -9.46 -2.61
CA ASP A 80 -0.53 -10.33 -1.49
C ASP A 80 -1.21 -9.52 -0.38
N THR A 81 -2.12 -10.19 0.34
CA THR A 81 -2.83 -9.60 1.48
C THR A 81 -2.13 -9.99 2.78
N TYR A 82 -2.14 -9.09 3.74
CA TYR A 82 -1.65 -9.35 5.10
C TYR A 82 -2.83 -9.57 6.04
N LEU A 83 -2.67 -10.51 6.97
CA LEU A 83 -3.56 -10.58 8.14
C LEU A 83 -2.99 -9.71 9.24
N VAL A 84 -3.85 -8.89 9.80
CA VAL A 84 -3.53 -8.01 10.92
C VAL A 84 -4.44 -8.32 12.10
N GLN A 85 -3.95 -8.08 13.31
CA GLN A 85 -4.70 -8.30 14.55
C GLN A 85 -4.46 -7.14 15.50
N TRP A 86 -5.52 -6.62 16.10
CA TRP A 86 -5.40 -5.68 17.20
C TRP A 86 -4.84 -6.37 18.44
N GLN A 87 -3.71 -5.91 18.92
CA GLN A 87 -3.03 -6.41 20.12
C GLN A 87 -2.60 -5.23 20.99
N LYS A 88 -3.15 -5.12 22.19
CA LYS A 88 -2.81 -4.07 23.17
C LYS A 88 -2.95 -2.64 22.62
N GLY A 89 -3.93 -2.40 21.78
CA GLY A 89 -4.17 -1.07 21.19
C GLY A 89 -3.45 -0.82 19.85
N ASP A 90 -2.53 -1.70 19.45
CA ASP A 90 -1.79 -1.58 18.19
C ASP A 90 -2.29 -2.57 17.14
N LEU A 91 -2.21 -2.18 15.87
CA LEU A 91 -2.53 -3.04 14.73
C LEU A 91 -1.27 -3.77 14.26
N GLU A 92 -1.15 -5.03 14.63
CA GLU A 92 0.02 -5.86 14.35
C GLU A 92 -0.19 -6.78 13.15
N ALA A 93 0.79 -6.85 12.25
CA ALA A 93 0.78 -7.86 11.19
C ALA A 93 1.12 -9.22 11.79
N VAL A 94 0.26 -10.22 11.54
CA VAL A 94 0.41 -11.57 12.12
C VAL A 94 0.63 -12.66 11.07
N TRP A 95 0.37 -12.36 9.79
CA TRP A 95 0.63 -13.28 8.67
C TRP A 95 0.78 -12.50 7.35
N PRO A 96 1.60 -12.99 6.38
CA PRO A 96 2.45 -14.19 6.44
C PRO A 96 3.69 -14.00 7.34
N LYS A 97 4.30 -15.10 7.77
CA LYS A 97 5.42 -15.13 8.74
C LYS A 97 6.58 -14.20 8.37
N GLY A 98 6.88 -14.02 7.07
CA GLY A 98 7.98 -13.18 6.60
C GLY A 98 7.79 -11.67 6.80
N VAL A 99 6.56 -11.21 7.09
CA VAL A 99 6.23 -9.80 7.35
C VAL A 99 5.54 -9.60 8.69
N ALA A 100 5.30 -10.68 9.45
CA ALA A 100 4.66 -10.61 10.76
C ALA A 100 5.53 -9.83 11.74
N THR A 101 4.92 -8.86 12.44
CA THR A 101 5.53 -8.08 13.53
C THR A 101 5.32 -8.74 14.88
N LYS A 102 4.22 -9.51 15.00
CA LYS A 102 3.86 -10.29 16.20
C LYS A 102 3.31 -11.66 15.83
N LYS A 103 3.28 -12.57 16.82
CA LYS A 103 2.52 -13.82 16.70
C LYS A 103 1.04 -13.52 16.86
N TYR A 104 0.19 -14.25 16.13
CA TYR A 104 -1.25 -14.16 16.33
C TYR A 104 -1.65 -14.72 17.71
N ILE A 105 -2.72 -14.17 18.28
CA ILE A 105 -3.32 -14.63 19.55
C ILE A 105 -4.56 -15.44 19.22
N TYR A 106 -4.54 -16.72 19.60
CA TYR A 106 -5.67 -17.63 19.43
C TYR A 106 -5.77 -18.59 20.62
N PRO A 107 -6.97 -18.86 21.14
CA PRO A 107 -8.25 -18.21 20.81
C PRO A 107 -8.23 -16.73 21.14
N THR A 108 -9.10 -15.96 20.44
CA THR A 108 -9.25 -14.54 20.71
C THR A 108 -9.76 -14.31 22.13
N PRO A 109 -9.11 -13.48 22.95
CA PRO A 109 -9.59 -13.18 24.28
C PRO A 109 -11.03 -12.63 24.27
N PRO A 110 -11.85 -12.92 25.31
CA PRO A 110 -13.14 -12.28 25.50
C PRO A 110 -13.00 -10.74 25.47
N TRP A 111 -14.07 -10.05 25.07
CA TRP A 111 -14.04 -8.60 24.87
C TRP A 111 -13.54 -7.83 26.10
N ASP A 112 -14.00 -8.21 27.29
CA ASP A 112 -13.64 -7.61 28.58
C ASP A 112 -12.17 -7.83 28.98
N LYS A 113 -11.49 -8.78 28.33
CA LYS A 113 -10.07 -9.12 28.59
C LYS A 113 -9.10 -8.64 27.50
N ARG A 114 -9.60 -7.84 26.53
CA ARG A 114 -8.79 -7.31 25.43
C ARG A 114 -8.09 -5.99 25.76
N LYS A 115 -7.53 -5.88 26.96
CA LYS A 115 -6.79 -4.68 27.38
C LYS A 115 -5.34 -4.71 26.91
#